data_f236340e59c71351d73988951cfb79a2
#
_entry.id   f236340e59c71351d73988951cfb79a2
#
_cell.length_a   1.000
_cell.length_b   1.000
_cell.length_c   1.000
_cell.angle_alpha   90.00
_cell.angle_beta   90.00
_cell.angle_gamma   90.00
#
_symmetry.space_group_name_H-M   'P 1'
#
loop_
_entity.id
_entity.type
_entity.pdbx_description
1 polymer ?
#
loop_
_entity_poly.entity_id
_entity_poly.type
_entity_poly.pdbx_seq_one_letter_code
_entity_poly.pdbx_strand_id
1 'polypeptide(L)'
;MASLSIVIPAYNEEDAIEAIISQCLAAREPIARETGLSPVEVVVVDDGSRDKTRQLASRFGDVKLISHPVNRGYGAALVTGFSAASGDYLGFLDADGTCDPLAFIALYKALSREKADMAVGNRLHAGSKMPRIRELGNRIYAAVISWLTGTRVRDSASGMRLFSRQLLPRLRPLPTGLHFTPAMTARAACMGARLVEEPIPYADRQGSSKLNVVTDGLRFLGVILGIIFAYFPLRLFGPLGIFFGAVALAYGVWPVQYYLAHRALLLPDMTYRLLTIVTLAVCSFTALTFGLLAQRLSDIALGREPGRLDSPWLRRGAFSFGSALIVAGIALNSRTIVEYVTTRHIQLPWVYVLVGGLFVICGTVLLSFGVTLGIVNQLPAADYPRGEM
;
A
#
# COMPACT_ATOMS: atom_id res chain seq x y z
N MET A 1 -26.95 -19.29 -13.09
CA MET A 1 -25.57 -19.39 -13.63
C MET A 1 -24.88 -18.10 -13.31
N ALA A 2 -23.59 -18.13 -12.95
CA ALA A 2 -22.84 -16.90 -12.70
C ALA A 2 -22.57 -16.17 -14.04
N SER A 3 -22.47 -14.84 -14.00
CA SER A 3 -22.36 -13.96 -15.17
C SER A 3 -21.02 -13.22 -15.17
N LEU A 4 -20.57 -12.79 -16.36
CA LEU A 4 -19.33 -12.04 -16.54
C LEU A 4 -19.61 -10.70 -17.23
N SER A 5 -19.04 -9.61 -16.70
CA SER A 5 -18.95 -8.34 -17.43
C SER A 5 -17.50 -8.02 -17.76
N ILE A 6 -17.21 -7.79 -19.04
CA ILE A 6 -15.91 -7.39 -19.55
C ILE A 6 -15.94 -5.87 -19.79
N VAL A 7 -15.13 -5.11 -19.05
CA VAL A 7 -15.00 -3.66 -19.17
C VAL A 7 -13.79 -3.31 -20.02
N ILE A 8 -14.00 -2.44 -21.02
CA ILE A 8 -12.97 -1.95 -21.95
C ILE A 8 -12.88 -0.43 -21.80
N PRO A 9 -11.87 0.09 -21.07
CA PRO A 9 -11.61 1.53 -21.02
C PRO A 9 -10.94 1.97 -22.32
N ALA A 10 -11.45 3.01 -22.96
CA ALA A 10 -10.92 3.52 -24.22
C ALA A 10 -10.72 5.03 -24.18
N TYR A 11 -9.56 5.50 -24.66
CA TYR A 11 -9.27 6.93 -24.84
C TYR A 11 -8.32 7.12 -26.02
N ASN A 12 -8.83 7.69 -27.12
CA ASN A 12 -8.12 7.85 -28.39
C ASN A 12 -7.50 6.53 -28.86
N GLU A 13 -8.32 5.54 -29.10
CA GLU A 13 -7.97 4.19 -29.56
C GLU A 13 -8.72 3.86 -30.87
N GLU A 14 -8.87 4.85 -31.78
CA GLU A 14 -9.60 4.65 -33.03
C GLU A 14 -9.03 3.52 -33.91
N ASP A 15 -7.73 3.25 -33.81
CA ASP A 15 -7.07 2.21 -34.59
C ASP A 15 -7.38 0.77 -34.11
N ALA A 16 -7.76 0.59 -32.83
CA ALA A 16 -7.90 -0.71 -32.20
C ALA A 16 -9.33 -1.04 -31.72
N ILE A 17 -10.15 -0.03 -31.44
CA ILE A 17 -11.43 -0.19 -30.74
C ILE A 17 -12.41 -1.13 -31.45
N GLU A 18 -12.54 -1.05 -32.80
CA GLU A 18 -13.45 -1.93 -33.55
C GLU A 18 -13.00 -3.40 -33.47
N ALA A 19 -11.68 -3.63 -33.59
CA ALA A 19 -11.12 -4.97 -33.53
C ALA A 19 -11.33 -5.62 -32.16
N ILE A 20 -11.03 -4.90 -31.06
CA ILE A 20 -11.15 -5.45 -29.71
C ILE A 20 -12.61 -5.69 -29.31
N ILE A 21 -13.54 -4.80 -29.69
CA ILE A 21 -14.98 -5.03 -29.47
C ILE A 21 -15.44 -6.28 -30.21
N SER A 22 -15.09 -6.42 -31.49
CA SER A 22 -15.44 -7.59 -32.28
C SER A 22 -14.89 -8.89 -31.69
N GLN A 23 -13.64 -8.88 -31.22
CA GLN A 23 -13.02 -10.02 -30.54
C GLN A 23 -13.75 -10.36 -29.24
N CYS A 24 -14.10 -9.37 -28.40
CA CYS A 24 -14.85 -9.59 -27.18
C CYS A 24 -16.25 -10.17 -27.44
N LEU A 25 -16.96 -9.70 -28.48
CA LEU A 25 -18.25 -10.23 -28.85
C LEU A 25 -18.14 -11.67 -29.37
N ALA A 26 -17.15 -11.97 -30.19
CA ALA A 26 -16.88 -13.33 -30.66
C ALA A 26 -16.47 -14.28 -29.54
N ALA A 27 -15.80 -13.79 -28.49
CA ALA A 27 -15.39 -14.59 -27.34
C ALA A 27 -16.54 -14.94 -26.39
N ARG A 28 -17.70 -14.31 -26.45
CA ARG A 28 -18.84 -14.54 -25.54
C ARG A 28 -19.25 -16.01 -25.47
N GLU A 29 -19.50 -16.63 -26.62
CA GLU A 29 -19.96 -18.01 -26.68
C GLU A 29 -18.88 -19.01 -26.23
N PRO A 30 -17.63 -18.94 -26.71
CA PRO A 30 -16.54 -19.75 -26.18
C PRO A 30 -16.35 -19.61 -24.65
N ILE A 31 -16.39 -18.39 -24.12
CA ILE A 31 -16.27 -18.17 -22.67
C ILE A 31 -17.44 -18.84 -21.94
N ALA A 32 -18.68 -18.62 -22.36
CA ALA A 32 -19.86 -19.21 -21.74
C ALA A 32 -19.79 -20.75 -21.74
N ARG A 33 -19.42 -21.36 -22.86
CA ARG A 33 -19.30 -22.81 -23.02
C ARG A 33 -18.22 -23.42 -22.15
N GLU A 34 -17.05 -22.79 -22.09
CA GLU A 34 -15.87 -23.35 -21.41
C GLU A 34 -15.85 -23.08 -19.90
N THR A 35 -16.58 -22.05 -19.43
CA THR A 35 -16.56 -21.61 -18.02
C THR A 35 -17.89 -21.74 -17.32
N GLY A 36 -19.01 -21.85 -18.06
CA GLY A 36 -20.37 -21.79 -17.51
C GLY A 36 -20.82 -20.37 -17.13
N LEU A 37 -20.02 -19.33 -17.42
CA LEU A 37 -20.37 -17.93 -17.17
C LEU A 37 -21.34 -17.42 -18.25
N SER A 38 -22.58 -17.17 -17.89
CA SER A 38 -23.61 -16.66 -18.83
C SER A 38 -24.64 -15.82 -18.08
N PRO A 39 -24.99 -14.63 -18.59
CA PRO A 39 -24.48 -13.99 -19.82
C PRO A 39 -23.08 -13.41 -19.68
N VAL A 40 -22.42 -13.16 -20.84
CA VAL A 40 -21.19 -12.39 -20.94
C VAL A 40 -21.52 -11.01 -21.52
N GLU A 41 -21.47 -10.00 -20.68
CA GLU A 41 -21.71 -8.59 -21.02
C GLU A 41 -20.40 -7.91 -21.44
N VAL A 42 -20.44 -7.02 -22.43
CA VAL A 42 -19.31 -6.16 -22.81
C VAL A 42 -19.70 -4.70 -22.56
N VAL A 43 -18.88 -4.02 -21.76
CA VAL A 43 -19.08 -2.61 -21.40
C VAL A 43 -17.88 -1.82 -21.90
N VAL A 44 -18.10 -0.90 -22.80
CA VAL A 44 -17.07 0.00 -23.33
C VAL A 44 -17.23 1.37 -22.65
N VAL A 45 -16.15 1.90 -22.13
CA VAL A 45 -16.16 3.24 -21.53
C VAL A 45 -15.21 4.15 -22.31
N ASP A 46 -15.78 5.03 -23.12
CA ASP A 46 -15.05 6.09 -23.80
C ASP A 46 -14.74 7.22 -22.81
N ASP A 47 -13.48 7.41 -22.51
CA ASP A 47 -13.02 8.40 -21.52
C ASP A 47 -12.80 9.80 -22.13
N GLY A 48 -13.77 10.27 -22.89
CA GLY A 48 -13.75 11.59 -23.52
C GLY A 48 -12.77 11.68 -24.68
N SER A 49 -12.75 10.67 -25.56
CA SER A 49 -11.90 10.64 -26.76
C SER A 49 -12.16 11.83 -27.68
N ARG A 50 -11.09 12.27 -28.35
CA ARG A 50 -11.14 13.39 -29.33
C ARG A 50 -11.03 12.91 -30.77
N ASP A 51 -10.77 11.63 -30.97
CA ASP A 51 -10.73 10.93 -32.25
C ASP A 51 -12.05 10.21 -32.54
N LYS A 52 -12.06 9.27 -33.45
CA LYS A 52 -13.25 8.52 -33.85
C LYS A 52 -13.60 7.35 -32.91
N THR A 53 -12.88 7.13 -31.79
CA THR A 53 -13.09 6.01 -30.88
C THR A 53 -14.57 5.85 -30.49
N ARG A 54 -15.22 6.91 -30.00
CA ARG A 54 -16.63 6.88 -29.60
C ARG A 54 -17.55 6.55 -30.78
N GLN A 55 -17.31 7.15 -31.93
CA GLN A 55 -18.11 6.90 -33.12
C GLN A 55 -18.03 5.46 -33.58
N LEU A 56 -16.82 4.87 -33.56
CA LEU A 56 -16.60 3.51 -33.97
C LEU A 56 -17.24 2.54 -32.97
N ALA A 57 -17.06 2.75 -31.67
CA ALA A 57 -17.68 1.93 -30.63
C ALA A 57 -19.23 1.97 -30.68
N SER A 58 -19.82 3.11 -31.04
CA SER A 58 -21.29 3.25 -31.13
C SER A 58 -21.95 2.44 -32.24
N ARG A 59 -21.16 1.88 -33.17
CA ARG A 59 -21.70 1.01 -34.25
C ARG A 59 -22.11 -0.38 -33.74
N PHE A 60 -21.64 -0.76 -32.54
CA PHE A 60 -21.92 -2.08 -31.96
C PHE A 60 -23.12 -2.00 -31.01
N GLY A 61 -24.30 -2.43 -31.48
CA GLY A 61 -25.51 -2.43 -30.67
C GLY A 61 -25.51 -3.41 -29.49
N ASP A 62 -24.65 -4.44 -29.55
CA ASP A 62 -24.53 -5.48 -28.53
C ASP A 62 -23.57 -5.16 -27.39
N VAL A 63 -23.03 -3.95 -27.33
CA VAL A 63 -22.17 -3.47 -26.23
C VAL A 63 -22.84 -2.32 -25.49
N LYS A 64 -22.57 -2.26 -24.20
CA LYS A 64 -22.99 -1.13 -23.37
C LYS A 64 -21.94 -0.03 -23.46
N LEU A 65 -22.19 1.01 -24.28
CA LEU A 65 -21.31 2.14 -24.43
C LEU A 65 -21.64 3.25 -23.42
N ILE A 66 -20.63 3.70 -22.67
CA ILE A 66 -20.70 4.83 -21.75
C ILE A 66 -19.64 5.84 -22.18
N SER A 67 -19.95 7.14 -22.21
CA SER A 67 -18.98 8.16 -22.57
C SER A 67 -18.87 9.23 -21.50
N HIS A 68 -17.64 9.57 -21.13
CA HIS A 68 -17.35 10.74 -20.31
C HIS A 68 -17.31 12.01 -21.19
N PRO A 69 -17.78 13.15 -20.69
CA PRO A 69 -17.72 14.39 -21.45
C PRO A 69 -16.30 14.93 -21.65
N VAL A 70 -15.39 14.56 -20.72
CA VAL A 70 -13.96 14.90 -20.73
C VAL A 70 -13.15 13.71 -20.21
N ASN A 71 -11.86 13.66 -20.53
CA ASN A 71 -10.96 12.64 -20.00
C ASN A 71 -10.88 12.75 -18.47
N ARG A 72 -11.22 11.66 -17.77
CA ARG A 72 -11.19 11.52 -16.31
C ARG A 72 -10.08 10.58 -15.85
N GLY A 73 -9.45 9.89 -16.77
CA GLY A 73 -8.35 8.96 -16.56
C GLY A 73 -8.78 7.49 -16.60
N TYR A 74 -7.81 6.63 -16.93
CA TYR A 74 -7.96 5.19 -17.11
C TYR A 74 -8.72 4.49 -15.96
N GLY A 75 -8.33 4.77 -14.71
CA GLY A 75 -8.98 4.19 -13.55
C GLY A 75 -10.41 4.69 -13.36
N ALA A 76 -10.69 5.97 -13.71
CA ALA A 76 -12.06 6.50 -13.67
C ALA A 76 -12.97 5.80 -14.70
N ALA A 77 -12.45 5.52 -15.89
CA ALA A 77 -13.18 4.76 -16.90
C ALA A 77 -13.49 3.34 -16.40
N LEU A 78 -12.52 2.65 -15.81
CA LEU A 78 -12.73 1.33 -15.21
C LEU A 78 -13.78 1.36 -14.10
N VAL A 79 -13.70 2.32 -13.16
CA VAL A 79 -14.69 2.45 -12.07
C VAL A 79 -16.09 2.72 -12.61
N THR A 80 -16.22 3.55 -13.64
CA THR A 80 -17.51 3.80 -14.32
C THR A 80 -18.04 2.51 -14.95
N GLY A 81 -17.19 1.77 -15.65
CA GLY A 81 -17.54 0.49 -16.27
C GLY A 81 -17.99 -0.55 -15.24
N PHE A 82 -17.24 -0.74 -14.16
CA PHE A 82 -17.61 -1.66 -13.08
C PHE A 82 -18.93 -1.28 -12.38
N SER A 83 -19.19 0.02 -12.25
CA SER A 83 -20.46 0.49 -11.65
C SER A 83 -21.65 0.23 -12.55
N ALA A 84 -21.45 0.26 -13.86
CA ALA A 84 -22.48 0.01 -14.86
C ALA A 84 -22.65 -1.47 -15.24
N ALA A 85 -21.64 -2.29 -14.96
CA ALA A 85 -21.64 -3.72 -15.22
C ALA A 85 -22.65 -4.46 -14.35
N SER A 86 -23.22 -5.58 -14.85
CA SER A 86 -24.24 -6.39 -14.16
C SER A 86 -23.73 -7.74 -13.69
N GLY A 87 -22.59 -8.25 -14.21
CA GLY A 87 -22.07 -9.59 -13.98
C GLY A 87 -21.61 -9.86 -12.54
N ASP A 88 -21.67 -11.11 -12.12
CA ASP A 88 -21.16 -11.60 -10.82
C ASP A 88 -19.65 -11.58 -10.76
N TYR A 89 -19.01 -11.76 -11.90
CA TYR A 89 -17.58 -11.56 -12.12
C TYR A 89 -17.36 -10.33 -12.97
N LEU A 90 -16.33 -9.58 -12.63
CA LEU A 90 -15.88 -8.39 -13.35
C LEU A 90 -14.52 -8.67 -13.96
N GLY A 91 -14.43 -8.53 -15.28
CA GLY A 91 -13.18 -8.56 -16.02
C GLY A 91 -12.92 -7.21 -16.66
N PHE A 92 -11.67 -6.92 -16.96
CA PHE A 92 -11.31 -5.82 -17.85
C PHE A 92 -10.09 -6.19 -18.69
N LEU A 93 -9.97 -5.53 -19.82
CA LEU A 93 -8.82 -5.59 -20.71
C LEU A 93 -8.63 -4.25 -21.41
N ASP A 94 -7.39 -3.95 -21.81
CA ASP A 94 -7.04 -2.71 -22.48
C ASP A 94 -7.58 -2.70 -23.92
N ALA A 95 -7.98 -1.52 -24.41
CA ALA A 95 -8.55 -1.34 -25.77
C ALA A 95 -7.49 -1.42 -26.89
N ASP A 96 -6.21 -1.59 -26.57
CA ASP A 96 -5.06 -1.47 -27.50
C ASP A 96 -4.73 -2.75 -28.28
N GLY A 97 -5.56 -3.78 -28.14
CA GLY A 97 -5.39 -5.06 -28.84
C GLY A 97 -4.23 -5.94 -28.35
N THR A 98 -3.60 -5.61 -27.23
CA THR A 98 -2.48 -6.39 -26.69
C THR A 98 -2.89 -7.70 -26.01
N CYS A 99 -4.15 -7.81 -25.56
CA CYS A 99 -4.68 -8.97 -24.85
C CYS A 99 -5.80 -9.65 -25.63
N ASP A 100 -5.77 -11.00 -25.67
CA ASP A 100 -6.84 -11.80 -26.28
C ASP A 100 -7.98 -12.02 -25.27
N PRO A 101 -9.24 -11.64 -25.59
CA PRO A 101 -10.40 -11.89 -24.73
C PRO A 101 -10.62 -13.37 -24.38
N LEU A 102 -10.19 -14.32 -25.20
CA LEU A 102 -10.29 -15.75 -24.90
C LEU A 102 -9.46 -16.14 -23.67
N ALA A 103 -8.47 -15.35 -23.27
CA ALA A 103 -7.69 -15.59 -22.05
C ALA A 103 -8.56 -15.52 -20.77
N PHE A 104 -9.74 -14.91 -20.80
CA PHE A 104 -10.70 -14.98 -19.67
C PHE A 104 -11.10 -16.41 -19.31
N ILE A 105 -11.06 -17.34 -20.26
CA ILE A 105 -11.31 -18.78 -19.99
C ILE A 105 -10.23 -19.31 -19.04
N ALA A 106 -8.97 -19.08 -19.35
CA ALA A 106 -7.84 -19.53 -18.51
C ALA A 106 -7.85 -18.84 -17.14
N LEU A 107 -8.11 -17.52 -17.13
CA LEU A 107 -8.21 -16.73 -15.89
C LEU A 107 -9.33 -17.26 -14.98
N TYR A 108 -10.51 -17.57 -15.53
CA TYR A 108 -11.61 -18.10 -14.73
C TYR A 108 -11.33 -19.53 -14.22
N LYS A 109 -10.76 -20.41 -15.06
CA LYS A 109 -10.37 -21.76 -14.65
C LYS A 109 -9.33 -21.70 -13.52
N ALA A 110 -8.34 -20.82 -13.62
CA ALA A 110 -7.34 -20.60 -12.56
C ALA A 110 -7.98 -20.04 -11.29
N LEU A 111 -8.83 -19.02 -11.41
CA LEU A 111 -9.55 -18.41 -10.29
C LEU A 111 -10.41 -19.45 -9.53
N SER A 112 -11.14 -20.29 -10.25
CA SER A 112 -11.99 -21.33 -9.68
C SER A 112 -11.18 -22.46 -9.05
N ARG A 113 -10.13 -22.94 -9.72
CA ARG A 113 -9.24 -24.01 -9.23
C ARG A 113 -8.56 -23.63 -7.92
N GLU A 114 -8.04 -22.40 -7.85
CA GLU A 114 -7.32 -21.91 -6.69
C GLU A 114 -8.26 -21.28 -5.63
N LYS A 115 -9.56 -21.21 -5.89
CA LYS A 115 -10.55 -20.47 -5.09
C LYS A 115 -10.04 -19.04 -4.80
N ALA A 116 -9.53 -18.37 -5.84
CA ALA A 116 -8.92 -17.05 -5.73
C ALA A 116 -9.99 -15.96 -5.82
N ASP A 117 -9.69 -14.80 -5.21
CA ASP A 117 -10.54 -13.60 -5.28
C ASP A 117 -10.33 -12.84 -6.60
N MET A 118 -9.10 -12.90 -7.16
CA MET A 118 -8.70 -12.22 -8.39
C MET A 118 -7.69 -13.06 -9.17
N ALA A 119 -7.93 -13.18 -10.48
CA ALA A 119 -6.99 -13.70 -11.46
C ALA A 119 -6.39 -12.54 -12.27
N VAL A 120 -5.08 -12.57 -12.44
CA VAL A 120 -4.29 -11.56 -13.18
C VAL A 120 -3.63 -12.22 -14.38
N GLY A 121 -3.82 -11.65 -15.57
CA GLY A 121 -3.12 -12.09 -16.76
C GLY A 121 -1.65 -11.71 -16.70
N ASN A 122 -0.78 -12.69 -16.53
CA ASN A 122 0.66 -12.48 -16.41
C ASN A 122 1.29 -12.38 -17.81
N ARG A 123 1.87 -11.22 -18.09
CA ARG A 123 2.54 -10.91 -19.36
C ARG A 123 4.05 -11.15 -19.29
N LEU A 124 4.61 -11.50 -18.12
CA LEU A 124 6.03 -11.68 -17.88
C LEU A 124 6.44 -13.16 -18.08
N HIS A 125 6.38 -13.64 -19.31
CA HIS A 125 6.76 -15.00 -19.67
C HIS A 125 7.63 -15.03 -20.94
N ALA A 126 8.30 -16.16 -21.19
CA ALA A 126 9.07 -16.35 -22.39
C ALA A 126 8.16 -16.24 -23.63
N GLY A 127 8.47 -15.32 -24.55
CA GLY A 127 7.65 -15.02 -25.73
C GLY A 127 6.77 -13.77 -25.61
N SER A 128 6.76 -13.09 -24.46
CA SER A 128 6.11 -11.77 -24.33
C SER A 128 6.84 -10.71 -25.15
N LYS A 129 6.08 -9.88 -25.85
CA LYS A 129 6.60 -8.75 -26.63
C LYS A 129 6.72 -7.46 -25.80
N MET A 130 6.71 -7.56 -24.47
CA MET A 130 6.83 -6.39 -23.60
C MET A 130 8.21 -5.73 -23.70
N PRO A 131 8.31 -4.39 -23.86
CA PRO A 131 9.59 -3.69 -23.83
C PRO A 131 10.35 -3.93 -22.51
N ARG A 132 11.64 -4.26 -22.59
CA ARG A 132 12.49 -4.63 -21.43
C ARG A 132 12.45 -3.64 -20.27
N ILE A 133 12.39 -2.34 -20.57
CA ILE A 133 12.33 -1.30 -19.52
C ILE A 133 11.01 -1.35 -18.73
N ARG A 134 9.88 -1.68 -19.38
CA ARG A 134 8.58 -1.85 -18.71
C ARG A 134 8.55 -3.15 -17.92
N GLU A 135 9.16 -4.21 -18.45
CA GLU A 135 9.32 -5.47 -17.76
C GLU A 135 10.11 -5.29 -16.46
N LEU A 136 11.27 -4.58 -16.52
CA LEU A 136 12.09 -4.30 -15.34
C LEU A 136 11.31 -3.49 -14.29
N GLY A 137 10.63 -2.42 -14.70
CA GLY A 137 9.81 -1.62 -13.79
C GLY A 137 8.72 -2.44 -13.11
N ASN A 138 7.99 -3.26 -13.88
CA ASN A 138 6.95 -4.11 -13.34
C ASN A 138 7.49 -5.19 -12.38
N ARG A 139 8.65 -5.78 -12.67
CA ARG A 139 9.34 -6.73 -11.77
C ARG A 139 9.73 -6.06 -10.44
N ILE A 140 10.21 -4.80 -10.48
CA ILE A 140 10.51 -4.04 -9.26
C ILE A 140 9.24 -3.83 -8.43
N TYR A 141 8.15 -3.37 -9.04
CA TYR A 141 6.87 -3.17 -8.31
C TYR A 141 6.35 -4.48 -7.72
N ALA A 142 6.37 -5.56 -8.50
CA ALA A 142 5.96 -6.88 -8.05
C ALA A 142 6.82 -7.39 -6.88
N ALA A 143 8.14 -7.19 -6.94
CA ALA A 143 9.05 -7.54 -5.86
C ALA A 143 8.78 -6.73 -4.58
N VAL A 144 8.56 -5.42 -4.69
CA VAL A 144 8.22 -4.54 -3.57
C VAL A 144 6.91 -4.99 -2.92
N ILE A 145 5.87 -5.22 -3.72
CA ILE A 145 4.58 -5.70 -3.22
C ILE A 145 4.77 -7.06 -2.53
N SER A 146 5.46 -8.01 -3.17
CA SER A 146 5.63 -9.36 -2.63
C SER A 146 6.42 -9.35 -1.31
N TRP A 147 7.51 -8.59 -1.24
CA TRP A 147 8.34 -8.48 -0.04
C TRP A 147 7.59 -7.82 1.12
N LEU A 148 6.88 -6.71 0.84
CA LEU A 148 6.20 -5.95 1.88
C LEU A 148 4.86 -6.54 2.31
N THR A 149 4.17 -7.32 1.47
CA THR A 149 2.87 -7.92 1.82
C THR A 149 2.96 -9.40 2.19
N GLY A 150 4.01 -10.09 1.74
CA GLY A 150 4.13 -11.54 1.83
C GLY A 150 3.33 -12.29 0.75
N THR A 151 2.61 -11.59 -0.12
CA THR A 151 1.83 -12.18 -1.22
C THR A 151 2.68 -12.24 -2.48
N ARG A 152 2.80 -13.42 -3.08
CA ARG A 152 3.59 -13.59 -4.31
C ARG A 152 2.89 -12.91 -5.49
N VAL A 153 3.53 -11.89 -6.07
CA VAL A 153 3.09 -11.16 -7.26
C VAL A 153 4.21 -11.18 -8.29
N ARG A 154 3.87 -11.37 -9.57
CA ARG A 154 4.82 -11.33 -10.69
C ARG A 154 4.52 -10.18 -11.64
N ASP A 155 3.23 -9.98 -12.03
CA ASP A 155 2.78 -8.89 -12.91
C ASP A 155 1.79 -7.98 -12.16
N SER A 156 2.30 -6.92 -11.54
CA SER A 156 1.48 -5.97 -10.77
C SER A 156 0.70 -4.98 -11.63
N ALA A 157 1.13 -4.74 -12.87
CA ALA A 157 0.61 -3.70 -13.74
C ALA A 157 -0.16 -4.26 -14.95
N SER A 158 -0.59 -5.53 -14.92
CA SER A 158 -1.38 -6.12 -15.99
C SER A 158 -2.70 -5.38 -16.22
N GLY A 159 -2.99 -5.08 -17.48
CA GLY A 159 -4.25 -4.51 -17.95
C GLY A 159 -5.33 -5.56 -18.21
N MET A 160 -5.11 -6.84 -17.86
CA MET A 160 -6.13 -7.88 -17.99
C MET A 160 -6.33 -8.61 -16.67
N ARG A 161 -7.54 -8.58 -16.13
CA ARG A 161 -7.90 -9.19 -14.85
C ARG A 161 -9.33 -9.69 -14.84
N LEU A 162 -9.55 -10.68 -13.96
CA LEU A 162 -10.87 -11.21 -13.64
C LEU A 162 -11.00 -11.33 -12.12
N PHE A 163 -12.09 -10.87 -11.54
CA PHE A 163 -12.33 -10.94 -10.10
C PHE A 163 -13.81 -10.99 -9.75
N SER A 164 -14.14 -11.48 -8.56
CA SER A 164 -15.52 -11.48 -8.08
C SER A 164 -16.01 -10.06 -7.81
N ARG A 165 -17.28 -9.76 -8.12
CA ARG A 165 -17.88 -8.44 -7.82
C ARG A 165 -17.79 -8.09 -6.34
N GLN A 166 -17.83 -9.08 -5.45
CA GLN A 166 -17.75 -8.89 -4.00
C GLN A 166 -16.39 -8.32 -3.54
N LEU A 167 -15.32 -8.49 -4.35
CA LEU A 167 -14.02 -7.93 -4.05
C LEU A 167 -13.97 -6.41 -4.26
N LEU A 168 -14.75 -5.86 -5.23
CA LEU A 168 -14.66 -4.45 -5.66
C LEU A 168 -14.84 -3.42 -4.51
N PRO A 169 -15.84 -3.54 -3.62
CA PRO A 169 -15.99 -2.60 -2.49
C PRO A 169 -14.78 -2.59 -1.58
N ARG A 170 -14.17 -3.75 -1.35
CA ARG A 170 -13.00 -3.91 -0.47
C ARG A 170 -11.73 -3.27 -1.07
N LEU A 171 -11.65 -3.17 -2.39
CA LEU A 171 -10.52 -2.55 -3.09
C LEU A 171 -10.52 -1.02 -3.05
N ARG A 172 -11.67 -0.40 -2.75
CA ARG A 172 -11.80 1.08 -2.73
C ARG A 172 -11.03 1.72 -1.56
N PRO A 173 -10.56 2.97 -1.72
CA PRO A 173 -10.58 3.79 -2.92
C PRO A 173 -9.50 3.37 -3.92
N LEU A 174 -9.82 3.37 -5.22
CA LEU A 174 -8.88 3.12 -6.31
C LEU A 174 -8.59 4.43 -7.06
N PRO A 175 -7.37 4.65 -7.53
CA PRO A 175 -6.99 5.86 -8.21
C PRO A 175 -7.63 5.97 -9.60
N THR A 176 -7.75 7.19 -10.11
CA THR A 176 -8.37 7.47 -11.42
C THR A 176 -7.41 7.36 -12.60
N GLY A 177 -6.09 7.42 -12.37
CA GLY A 177 -5.06 7.43 -13.41
C GLY A 177 -4.54 6.05 -13.83
N LEU A 178 -3.44 6.04 -14.60
CA LEU A 178 -2.77 4.83 -15.11
C LEU A 178 -2.21 3.92 -14.00
N HIS A 179 -1.98 4.45 -12.82
CA HIS A 179 -1.54 3.70 -11.65
C HIS A 179 -2.66 2.86 -10.98
N PHE A 180 -3.82 2.74 -11.62
CA PHE A 180 -4.95 1.94 -11.15
C PHE A 180 -4.58 0.48 -10.94
N THR A 181 -3.97 -0.16 -11.94
CA THR A 181 -3.66 -1.60 -11.88
C THR A 181 -2.64 -1.97 -10.81
N PRO A 182 -1.49 -1.27 -10.66
CA PRO A 182 -0.59 -1.54 -9.53
C PRO A 182 -1.22 -1.22 -8.16
N ALA A 183 -2.04 -0.17 -8.06
CA ALA A 183 -2.75 0.13 -6.83
C ALA A 183 -3.76 -0.97 -6.45
N MET A 184 -4.50 -1.50 -7.43
CA MET A 184 -5.43 -2.61 -7.23
C MET A 184 -4.71 -3.86 -6.73
N THR A 185 -3.54 -4.20 -7.32
CA THR A 185 -2.72 -5.33 -6.87
C THR A 185 -2.21 -5.12 -5.44
N ALA A 186 -1.65 -3.95 -5.15
CA ALA A 186 -1.13 -3.64 -3.83
C ALA A 186 -2.22 -3.72 -2.76
N ARG A 187 -3.41 -3.16 -3.02
CA ARG A 187 -4.55 -3.25 -2.09
C ARG A 187 -5.02 -4.68 -1.88
N ALA A 188 -5.22 -5.44 -2.96
CA ALA A 188 -5.63 -6.83 -2.87
C ALA A 188 -4.64 -7.65 -2.04
N ALA A 189 -3.34 -7.49 -2.29
CA ALA A 189 -2.29 -8.14 -1.52
C ALA A 189 -2.27 -7.71 -0.04
N CYS A 190 -2.42 -6.40 0.24
CA CYS A 190 -2.48 -5.88 1.62
C CYS A 190 -3.68 -6.39 2.42
N MET A 191 -4.80 -6.64 1.75
CA MET A 191 -6.03 -7.17 2.38
C MET A 191 -6.01 -8.69 2.54
N GLY A 192 -4.97 -9.37 2.06
CA GLY A 192 -4.88 -10.82 2.07
C GLY A 192 -5.81 -11.50 1.06
N ALA A 193 -6.26 -10.77 0.02
CA ALA A 193 -7.01 -11.38 -1.07
C ALA A 193 -6.14 -12.44 -1.77
N ARG A 194 -6.73 -13.58 -2.10
CA ARG A 194 -6.04 -14.65 -2.81
C ARG A 194 -5.91 -14.28 -4.29
N LEU A 195 -4.67 -14.02 -4.71
CA LEU A 195 -4.31 -13.69 -6.09
C LEU A 195 -3.78 -14.93 -6.81
N VAL A 196 -4.26 -15.16 -8.02
CA VAL A 196 -3.69 -16.14 -8.95
C VAL A 196 -3.24 -15.44 -10.23
N GLU A 197 -2.11 -15.85 -10.77
CA GLU A 197 -1.58 -15.32 -12.02
C GLU A 197 -1.53 -16.41 -13.08
N GLU A 198 -2.13 -16.13 -14.25
CA GLU A 198 -2.14 -17.06 -15.37
C GLU A 198 -1.42 -16.42 -16.56
N PRO A 199 -0.45 -17.09 -17.18
CA PRO A 199 0.21 -16.59 -18.38
C PRO A 199 -0.79 -16.32 -19.50
N ILE A 200 -0.71 -15.12 -20.09
CA ILE A 200 -1.56 -14.74 -21.22
C ILE A 200 -0.72 -14.29 -22.40
N PRO A 201 -1.14 -14.57 -23.65
CA PRO A 201 -0.53 -13.98 -24.82
C PRO A 201 -0.51 -12.46 -24.72
N TYR A 202 0.61 -11.85 -25.11
CA TYR A 202 0.76 -10.40 -25.14
C TYR A 202 1.28 -9.98 -26.50
N ALA A 203 0.40 -9.39 -27.31
CA ALA A 203 0.68 -8.96 -28.68
C ALA A 203 1.31 -7.56 -28.73
N ASP A 204 1.77 -7.17 -29.91
CA ASP A 204 2.19 -5.80 -30.15
C ASP A 204 1.00 -4.85 -30.08
N ARG A 205 1.20 -3.72 -29.40
CA ARG A 205 0.19 -2.69 -29.26
C ARG A 205 -0.16 -2.05 -30.61
N GLN A 206 -1.44 -1.85 -30.86
CA GLN A 206 -1.92 -0.99 -31.93
C GLN A 206 -2.02 0.45 -31.40
N GLY A 207 -1.41 1.41 -32.12
CA GLY A 207 -1.37 2.82 -31.72
C GLY A 207 -0.22 3.22 -30.77
N SER A 208 -0.19 4.48 -30.35
CA SER A 208 0.88 5.06 -29.54
C SER A 208 0.67 4.86 -28.03
N SER A 209 1.75 4.61 -27.29
CA SER A 209 1.69 4.51 -25.83
C SER A 209 1.58 5.88 -25.18
N LYS A 210 0.63 6.02 -24.25
CA LYS A 210 0.40 7.24 -23.46
C LYS A 210 1.21 7.26 -22.16
N LEU A 211 1.95 6.18 -21.85
CA LEU A 211 2.70 6.02 -20.60
C LEU A 211 4.12 6.59 -20.73
N ASN A 212 4.47 7.53 -19.85
CA ASN A 212 5.84 7.98 -19.68
C ASN A 212 6.54 7.07 -18.67
N VAL A 213 7.57 6.34 -19.12
CA VAL A 213 8.20 5.26 -18.35
C VAL A 213 8.80 5.77 -17.02
N VAL A 214 9.41 6.96 -17.00
CA VAL A 214 10.08 7.49 -15.80
C VAL A 214 9.08 8.12 -14.83
N THR A 215 8.32 9.12 -15.32
CA THR A 215 7.41 9.88 -14.44
C THR A 215 6.27 9.03 -13.91
N ASP A 216 5.65 8.21 -14.78
CA ASP A 216 4.59 7.30 -14.35
C ASP A 216 5.16 6.15 -13.50
N GLY A 217 6.39 5.69 -13.81
CA GLY A 217 7.08 4.68 -13.02
C GLY A 217 7.30 5.11 -11.57
N LEU A 218 7.82 6.31 -11.34
CA LEU A 218 7.99 6.85 -9.98
C LEU A 218 6.65 7.08 -9.29
N ARG A 219 5.63 7.54 -10.01
CA ARG A 219 4.27 7.69 -9.48
C ARG A 219 3.69 6.34 -9.07
N PHE A 220 3.87 5.28 -9.86
CA PHE A 220 3.40 3.93 -9.53
C PHE A 220 4.07 3.43 -8.25
N LEU A 221 5.39 3.57 -8.13
CA LEU A 221 6.11 3.18 -6.92
C LEU A 221 5.61 3.97 -5.70
N GLY A 222 5.45 5.29 -5.82
CA GLY A 222 4.94 6.13 -4.73
C GLY A 222 3.53 5.69 -4.28
N VAL A 223 2.63 5.36 -5.21
CA VAL A 223 1.28 4.87 -4.89
C VAL A 223 1.33 3.49 -4.21
N ILE A 224 2.15 2.57 -4.72
CA ILE A 224 2.33 1.24 -4.12
C ILE A 224 2.82 1.37 -2.67
N LEU A 225 3.89 2.14 -2.45
CA LEU A 225 4.45 2.35 -1.11
C LEU A 225 3.44 3.06 -0.20
N GLY A 226 2.74 4.09 -0.70
CA GLY A 226 1.71 4.78 0.07
C GLY A 226 0.58 3.84 0.54
N ILE A 227 0.11 2.95 -0.34
CA ILE A 227 -0.88 1.94 0.02
C ILE A 227 -0.30 0.98 1.06
N ILE A 228 0.87 0.38 0.81
CA ILE A 228 1.46 -0.62 1.70
C ILE A 228 1.72 -0.03 3.09
N PHE A 229 2.25 1.19 3.17
CA PHE A 229 2.49 1.84 4.47
C PHE A 229 1.22 2.29 5.18
N ALA A 230 0.13 2.57 4.45
CA ALA A 230 -1.17 2.79 5.07
C ALA A 230 -1.72 1.51 5.73
N TYR A 231 -1.47 0.34 5.13
CA TYR A 231 -1.90 -0.95 5.67
C TYR A 231 -0.95 -1.55 6.72
N PHE A 232 0.35 -1.25 6.63
CA PHE A 232 1.42 -1.79 7.48
C PHE A 232 2.42 -0.71 7.90
N PRO A 233 1.97 0.34 8.60
CA PRO A 233 2.84 1.47 8.97
C PRO A 233 4.03 1.03 9.83
N LEU A 234 3.89 0.00 10.65
CA LEU A 234 4.98 -0.54 11.46
C LEU A 234 6.13 -1.10 10.62
N ARG A 235 5.87 -1.54 9.38
CA ARG A 235 6.93 -1.99 8.45
C ARG A 235 7.83 -0.86 7.95
N LEU A 236 7.37 0.40 8.05
CA LEU A 236 8.18 1.59 7.79
C LEU A 236 8.84 2.11 9.06
N PHE A 237 8.03 2.40 10.08
CA PHE A 237 8.49 3.06 11.30
C PHE A 237 9.27 2.14 12.25
N GLY A 238 9.01 0.83 12.22
CA GLY A 238 9.74 -0.15 13.01
C GLY A 238 11.23 -0.20 12.68
N PRO A 239 11.62 -0.53 11.44
CA PRO A 239 13.03 -0.52 11.03
C PRO A 239 13.70 0.84 11.20
N LEU A 240 13.00 1.93 10.93
CA LEU A 240 13.51 3.30 11.11
C LEU A 240 13.83 3.59 12.58
N GLY A 241 12.93 3.22 13.49
CA GLY A 241 13.14 3.39 14.92
C GLY A 241 14.28 2.52 15.43
N ILE A 242 14.36 1.25 14.98
CA ILE A 242 15.48 0.35 15.33
C ILE A 242 16.80 0.90 14.82
N PHE A 243 16.83 1.42 13.60
CA PHE A 243 18.04 2.02 13.03
C PHE A 243 18.53 3.21 13.86
N PHE A 244 17.66 4.16 14.19
CA PHE A 244 18.04 5.30 15.04
C PHE A 244 18.50 4.85 16.42
N GLY A 245 17.83 3.87 17.02
CA GLY A 245 18.25 3.32 18.31
C GLY A 245 19.61 2.64 18.26
N ALA A 246 19.86 1.84 17.23
CA ALA A 246 21.15 1.18 17.02
C ALA A 246 22.30 2.19 16.83
N VAL A 247 22.07 3.24 16.03
CA VAL A 247 23.05 4.31 15.83
C VAL A 247 23.28 5.07 17.15
N ALA A 248 22.23 5.39 17.90
CA ALA A 248 22.36 6.05 19.20
C ALA A 248 23.18 5.22 20.18
N LEU A 249 22.92 3.91 20.27
CA LEU A 249 23.69 2.98 21.11
C LEU A 249 25.15 2.90 20.67
N ALA A 250 25.42 2.73 19.39
CA ALA A 250 26.79 2.68 18.85
C ALA A 250 27.57 3.96 19.15
N TYR A 251 26.92 5.12 19.01
CA TYR A 251 27.51 6.42 19.36
C TYR A 251 27.74 6.57 20.87
N GLY A 252 26.90 5.93 21.70
CA GLY A 252 26.98 5.94 23.16
C GLY A 252 28.12 5.10 23.74
N VAL A 253 28.63 4.11 23.02
CA VAL A 253 29.68 3.20 23.54
C VAL A 253 30.93 3.96 24.03
N TRP A 254 31.47 4.86 23.22
CA TRP A 254 32.69 5.57 23.57
C TRP A 254 32.55 6.53 24.77
N PRO A 255 31.52 7.40 24.87
CA PRO A 255 31.31 8.21 26.08
C PRO A 255 31.19 7.38 27.37
N VAL A 256 30.49 6.23 27.28
CA VAL A 256 30.35 5.32 28.43
C VAL A 256 31.70 4.69 28.83
N GLN A 257 32.46 4.18 27.85
CA GLN A 257 33.78 3.62 28.08
C GLN A 257 34.72 4.66 28.67
N TYR A 258 34.73 5.89 28.14
CA TYR A 258 35.54 6.99 28.65
C TYR A 258 35.20 7.31 30.11
N TYR A 259 33.91 7.44 30.44
CA TYR A 259 33.46 7.71 31.81
C TYR A 259 33.87 6.60 32.78
N LEU A 260 33.73 5.34 32.40
CA LEU A 260 34.09 4.20 33.23
C LEU A 260 35.61 4.12 33.46
N ALA A 261 36.41 4.43 32.44
CA ALA A 261 37.88 4.35 32.53
C ALA A 261 38.47 5.50 33.36
N HIS A 262 37.98 6.71 33.21
CA HIS A 262 38.58 7.90 33.80
C HIS A 262 37.85 8.40 35.04
N ARG A 263 36.64 7.90 35.33
CA ARG A 263 35.71 8.39 36.38
C ARG A 263 35.63 9.94 36.41
N ALA A 264 35.87 10.55 35.28
CA ALA A 264 35.96 11.98 35.10
C ALA A 264 34.76 12.52 34.33
N LEU A 265 34.49 13.79 34.46
CA LEU A 265 33.49 14.52 33.64
C LEU A 265 33.82 14.36 32.17
N LEU A 266 32.79 14.16 31.37
CA LEU A 266 32.91 14.03 29.92
C LEU A 266 33.57 15.28 29.33
N LEU A 267 34.43 15.08 28.33
CA LEU A 267 35.15 16.16 27.65
C LEU A 267 34.19 17.13 26.96
N PRO A 268 34.49 18.43 26.87
CA PRO A 268 33.67 19.41 26.13
C PRO A 268 33.36 18.96 24.69
N ASP A 269 34.32 18.34 24.01
CA ASP A 269 34.17 17.81 22.65
C ASP A 269 33.11 16.73 22.50
N MET A 270 32.71 16.11 23.61
CA MET A 270 31.65 15.11 23.62
C MET A 270 30.22 15.71 23.60
N THR A 271 30.08 17.03 23.78
CA THR A 271 28.77 17.72 23.81
C THR A 271 27.94 17.42 22.58
N TYR A 272 28.52 17.65 21.41
CA TYR A 272 27.82 17.40 20.13
C TYR A 272 27.44 15.92 19.96
N ARG A 273 28.32 15.03 20.40
CA ARG A 273 28.08 13.58 20.33
C ARG A 273 26.93 13.18 21.24
N LEU A 274 26.87 13.68 22.46
CA LEU A 274 25.80 13.40 23.42
C LEU A 274 24.46 14.00 22.95
N LEU A 275 24.47 15.21 22.38
CA LEU A 275 23.29 15.81 21.79
C LEU A 275 22.76 14.97 20.61
N THR A 276 23.65 14.48 19.75
CA THR A 276 23.29 13.57 18.67
C THR A 276 22.66 12.27 19.20
N ILE A 277 23.23 11.67 20.25
CA ILE A 277 22.68 10.46 20.90
C ILE A 277 21.27 10.71 21.41
N VAL A 278 21.05 11.82 22.11
CA VAL A 278 19.72 12.20 22.63
C VAL A 278 18.72 12.37 21.49
N THR A 279 19.11 13.08 20.45
CA THR A 279 18.25 13.29 19.28
C THR A 279 17.87 11.97 18.62
N LEU A 280 18.83 11.08 18.38
CA LEU A 280 18.59 9.78 17.78
C LEU A 280 17.74 8.87 18.68
N ALA A 281 17.96 8.91 19.99
CA ALA A 281 17.14 8.17 20.95
C ALA A 281 15.68 8.63 20.93
N VAL A 282 15.44 9.96 20.94
CA VAL A 282 14.07 10.51 20.84
C VAL A 282 13.44 10.14 19.51
N CYS A 283 14.17 10.25 18.40
CA CYS A 283 13.67 9.83 17.08
C CYS A 283 13.32 8.33 17.06
N SER A 284 14.13 7.47 17.68
CA SER A 284 13.86 6.04 17.81
C SER A 284 12.57 5.77 18.57
N PHE A 285 12.41 6.34 19.76
CA PHE A 285 11.21 6.17 20.58
C PHE A 285 9.96 6.67 19.87
N THR A 286 10.04 7.86 19.26
CA THR A 286 8.92 8.46 18.54
C THR A 286 8.52 7.60 17.34
N ALA A 287 9.49 7.13 16.54
CA ALA A 287 9.20 6.29 15.38
C ALA A 287 8.55 4.95 15.81
N LEU A 288 9.07 4.29 16.85
CA LEU A 288 8.51 3.02 17.33
C LEU A 288 7.09 3.18 17.88
N THR A 289 6.87 4.17 18.76
CA THR A 289 5.54 4.39 19.37
C THR A 289 4.51 4.84 18.34
N PHE A 290 4.90 5.72 17.41
CA PHE A 290 4.04 6.15 16.31
C PHE A 290 3.71 4.97 15.38
N GLY A 291 4.72 4.17 15.01
CA GLY A 291 4.52 2.98 14.18
C GLY A 291 3.54 1.97 14.78
N LEU A 292 3.63 1.73 16.09
CA LEU A 292 2.71 0.85 16.82
C LEU A 292 1.28 1.41 16.85
N LEU A 293 1.10 2.71 17.13
CA LEU A 293 -0.21 3.36 17.12
C LEU A 293 -0.85 3.37 15.74
N ALA A 294 -0.07 3.74 14.72
CA ALA A 294 -0.54 3.77 13.34
C ALA A 294 -0.94 2.36 12.85
N GLN A 295 -0.17 1.33 13.25
CA GLN A 295 -0.52 -0.07 12.95
C GLN A 295 -1.84 -0.46 13.59
N ARG A 296 -2.05 -0.10 14.86
CA ARG A 296 -3.29 -0.42 15.56
C ARG A 296 -4.49 0.28 14.93
N LEU A 297 -4.35 1.56 14.56
CA LEU A 297 -5.39 2.29 13.84
C LEU A 297 -5.71 1.64 12.49
N SER A 298 -4.68 1.24 11.73
CA SER A 298 -4.87 0.51 10.48
C SER A 298 -5.60 -0.82 10.68
N ASP A 299 -5.25 -1.58 11.73
CA ASP A 299 -5.88 -2.87 12.02
C ASP A 299 -7.38 -2.70 12.35
N ILE A 300 -7.73 -1.68 13.15
CA ILE A 300 -9.14 -1.36 13.47
C ILE A 300 -9.89 -0.90 12.22
N ALA A 301 -9.30 0.01 11.43
CA ALA A 301 -9.91 0.53 10.20
C ALA A 301 -10.15 -0.57 9.15
N LEU A 302 -9.39 -1.65 9.19
CA LEU A 302 -9.50 -2.79 8.27
C LEU A 302 -10.27 -3.98 8.86
N GLY A 303 -10.84 -3.84 10.06
CA GLY A 303 -11.55 -4.93 10.74
C GLY A 303 -10.67 -6.14 11.03
N ARG A 304 -9.34 -5.96 11.16
CA ARG A 304 -8.42 -7.05 11.52
C ARG A 304 -8.57 -7.44 12.97
N GLU A 305 -8.38 -8.73 13.26
CA GLU A 305 -8.43 -9.18 14.64
C GLU A 305 -7.38 -8.48 15.51
N PRO A 306 -7.74 -8.19 16.78
CA PRO A 306 -6.83 -7.59 17.72
C PRO A 306 -5.62 -8.52 17.93
N GLY A 307 -4.46 -8.05 17.46
CA GLY A 307 -3.20 -8.75 17.64
C GLY A 307 -2.57 -8.46 19.01
N ARG A 308 -1.25 -8.76 19.13
CA ARG A 308 -0.47 -8.48 20.35
C ARG A 308 -0.50 -7.01 20.81
N LEU A 309 -0.86 -6.08 19.92
CA LEU A 309 -0.97 -4.65 20.22
C LEU A 309 -2.18 -4.31 21.10
N ASP A 310 -3.14 -5.22 21.24
CA ASP A 310 -4.30 -5.05 22.16
C ASP A 310 -4.01 -5.52 23.59
N SER A 311 -2.79 -5.98 23.84
CA SER A 311 -2.42 -6.51 25.13
C SER A 311 -2.47 -5.47 26.24
N PRO A 312 -3.24 -5.71 27.33
CA PRO A 312 -3.24 -4.83 28.52
C PRO A 312 -1.83 -4.63 29.12
N TRP A 313 -0.95 -5.58 28.91
CA TRP A 313 0.44 -5.51 29.38
C TRP A 313 1.23 -4.42 28.66
N LEU A 314 1.05 -4.25 27.36
CA LEU A 314 1.72 -3.21 26.58
C LEU A 314 1.33 -1.82 27.10
N ARG A 315 0.04 -1.60 27.35
CA ARG A 315 -0.47 -0.34 27.89
C ARG A 315 0.03 -0.10 29.31
N ARG A 316 -0.12 -1.08 30.21
CA ARG A 316 0.38 -0.97 31.59
C ARG A 316 1.89 -0.74 31.62
N GLY A 317 2.64 -1.45 30.81
CA GLY A 317 4.09 -1.29 30.68
C GLY A 317 4.47 0.13 30.23
N ALA A 318 3.78 0.67 29.22
CA ALA A 318 3.99 2.05 28.78
C ALA A 318 3.74 3.08 29.90
N PHE A 319 2.64 2.92 30.69
CA PHE A 319 2.37 3.77 31.83
C PHE A 319 3.41 3.64 32.92
N SER A 320 3.71 2.43 33.39
CA SER A 320 4.64 2.21 34.49
C SER A 320 6.05 2.67 34.14
N PHE A 321 6.55 2.27 32.97
CA PHE A 321 7.90 2.61 32.53
C PHE A 321 8.01 4.10 32.14
N GLY A 322 7.00 4.66 31.50
CA GLY A 322 6.93 6.09 31.17
C GLY A 322 6.93 6.96 32.42
N SER A 323 6.12 6.62 33.44
CA SER A 323 6.10 7.33 34.73
C SER A 323 7.43 7.21 35.46
N ALA A 324 8.02 6.01 35.46
CA ALA A 324 9.34 5.79 36.09
C ALA A 324 10.44 6.65 35.44
N LEU A 325 10.45 6.75 34.11
CA LEU A 325 11.39 7.61 33.39
C LEU A 325 11.20 9.08 33.72
N ILE A 326 9.96 9.58 33.79
CA ILE A 326 9.69 10.99 34.17
C ILE A 326 10.20 11.24 35.58
N VAL A 327 9.87 10.38 36.54
CA VAL A 327 10.33 10.52 37.93
C VAL A 327 11.85 10.51 38.01
N ALA A 328 12.51 9.58 37.32
CA ALA A 328 13.96 9.49 37.26
C ALA A 328 14.56 10.75 36.61
N GLY A 329 13.98 11.26 35.54
CA GLY A 329 14.43 12.48 34.87
C GLY A 329 14.29 13.74 35.75
N ILE A 330 13.19 13.87 36.45
CA ILE A 330 12.97 14.96 37.44
C ILE A 330 13.98 14.82 38.60
N ALA A 331 14.16 13.61 39.13
CA ALA A 331 15.11 13.36 40.20
C ALA A 331 16.55 13.73 39.80
N LEU A 332 16.99 13.35 38.60
CA LEU A 332 18.28 13.72 38.05
C LEU A 332 18.47 15.23 37.93
N ASN A 333 17.40 15.95 37.57
CA ASN A 333 17.43 17.40 37.37
C ASN A 333 17.11 18.19 38.64
N SER A 334 16.64 17.55 39.71
CA SER A 334 16.17 18.25 40.93
C SER A 334 17.25 19.13 41.55
N ARG A 335 18.47 18.62 41.66
CA ARG A 335 19.61 19.38 42.19
C ARG A 335 19.92 20.61 41.32
N THR A 336 19.94 20.44 40.01
CA THR A 336 20.18 21.55 39.04
C THR A 336 19.09 22.61 39.14
N ILE A 337 17.83 22.21 39.30
CA ILE A 337 16.69 23.13 39.46
C ILE A 337 16.83 23.90 40.77
N VAL A 338 17.12 23.23 41.89
CA VAL A 338 17.30 23.88 43.20
C VAL A 338 18.48 24.84 43.16
N GLU A 339 19.61 24.42 42.61
CA GLU A 339 20.81 25.26 42.49
C GLU A 339 20.52 26.52 41.67
N TYR A 340 19.85 26.41 40.52
CA TYR A 340 19.48 27.55 39.70
C TYR A 340 18.49 28.52 40.41
N VAL A 341 17.51 27.98 41.12
CA VAL A 341 16.54 28.81 41.84
C VAL A 341 17.19 29.58 42.98
N THR A 342 18.16 28.96 43.68
CA THR A 342 18.82 29.57 44.86
C THR A 342 19.98 30.48 44.49
N THR A 343 20.83 30.07 43.53
CA THR A 343 22.09 30.79 43.26
C THR A 343 22.08 31.52 41.90
N ARG A 344 21.10 31.29 41.04
CA ARG A 344 21.01 31.76 39.65
C ARG A 344 22.17 31.29 38.76
N HIS A 345 22.98 30.35 39.25
CA HIS A 345 24.08 29.73 38.51
C HIS A 345 23.95 28.19 38.60
N ILE A 346 24.45 27.51 37.58
CA ILE A 346 24.50 26.06 37.53
C ILE A 346 25.95 25.63 37.52
N GLN A 347 26.41 24.96 38.58
CA GLN A 347 27.75 24.38 38.68
C GLN A 347 27.77 22.91 38.34
N LEU A 348 26.60 22.25 38.38
CA LEU A 348 26.48 20.83 38.05
C LEU A 348 26.79 20.57 36.56
N PRO A 349 27.39 19.41 36.24
CA PRO A 349 27.67 19.04 34.87
C PRO A 349 26.38 18.99 34.02
N TRP A 350 26.41 19.68 32.91
CA TRP A 350 25.29 19.79 31.94
C TRP A 350 24.77 18.43 31.47
N VAL A 351 25.59 17.36 31.55
CA VAL A 351 25.21 15.99 31.19
C VAL A 351 23.99 15.50 31.99
N TYR A 352 23.89 15.83 33.28
CA TYR A 352 22.72 15.47 34.10
C TYR A 352 21.44 16.09 33.58
N VAL A 353 21.50 17.35 33.16
CA VAL A 353 20.35 18.07 32.57
C VAL A 353 19.93 17.40 31.26
N LEU A 354 20.91 17.02 30.42
CA LEU A 354 20.65 16.39 29.13
C LEU A 354 20.02 14.99 29.30
N VAL A 355 20.61 14.14 30.18
CA VAL A 355 20.10 12.78 30.42
C VAL A 355 18.74 12.82 31.12
N GLY A 356 18.57 13.70 32.12
CA GLY A 356 17.29 13.87 32.79
C GLY A 356 16.21 14.41 31.82
N GLY A 357 16.57 15.34 30.94
CA GLY A 357 15.67 15.82 29.87
C GLY A 357 15.27 14.71 28.90
N LEU A 358 16.22 13.86 28.48
CA LEU A 358 15.94 12.69 27.65
C LEU A 358 14.92 11.76 28.33
N PHE A 359 15.11 11.47 29.63
CA PHE A 359 14.21 10.59 30.37
C PHE A 359 12.80 11.18 30.47
N VAL A 360 12.67 12.50 30.72
CA VAL A 360 11.36 13.17 30.73
C VAL A 360 10.70 13.10 29.35
N ILE A 361 11.42 13.37 28.27
CA ILE A 361 10.88 13.33 26.90
C ILE A 361 10.44 11.90 26.55
N CYS A 362 11.28 10.90 26.72
CA CYS A 362 10.96 9.51 26.45
C CYS A 362 9.78 9.01 27.30
N GLY A 363 9.77 9.37 28.58
CA GLY A 363 8.68 9.04 29.49
C GLY A 363 7.36 9.66 29.05
N THR A 364 7.36 10.92 28.63
CA THR A 364 6.17 11.62 28.12
C THR A 364 5.66 10.98 26.82
N VAL A 365 6.56 10.62 25.91
CA VAL A 365 6.21 9.90 24.67
C VAL A 365 5.54 8.55 24.99
N LEU A 366 6.08 7.79 25.96
CA LEU A 366 5.49 6.52 26.39
C LEU A 366 4.14 6.67 27.07
N LEU A 367 3.98 7.68 27.93
CA LEU A 367 2.66 7.96 28.55
C LEU A 367 1.63 8.35 27.48
N SER A 368 1.98 9.26 26.58
CA SER A 368 1.12 9.65 25.47
C SER A 368 0.74 8.46 24.60
N PHE A 369 1.69 7.57 24.31
CA PHE A 369 1.44 6.31 23.61
C PHE A 369 0.44 5.44 24.37
N GLY A 370 0.63 5.23 25.66
CA GLY A 370 -0.25 4.40 26.49
C GLY A 370 -1.69 4.94 26.56
N VAL A 371 -1.86 6.27 26.70
CA VAL A 371 -3.17 6.95 26.67
C VAL A 371 -3.83 6.76 25.31
N THR A 372 -3.11 7.11 24.24
CA THR A 372 -3.63 7.05 22.88
C THR A 372 -4.00 5.62 22.47
N LEU A 373 -3.17 4.64 22.84
CA LEU A 373 -3.47 3.23 22.60
C LEU A 373 -4.73 2.79 23.36
N GLY A 374 -4.93 3.29 24.59
CA GLY A 374 -6.14 3.04 25.35
C GLY A 374 -7.40 3.59 24.68
N ILE A 375 -7.33 4.78 24.10
CA ILE A 375 -8.44 5.42 23.35
C ILE A 375 -8.70 4.63 22.07
N VAL A 376 -7.65 4.33 21.32
CA VAL A 376 -7.73 3.62 20.02
C VAL A 376 -8.36 2.23 20.20
N ASN A 377 -8.04 1.52 21.29
CA ASN A 377 -8.63 0.20 21.56
C ASN A 377 -10.12 0.24 21.97
N GLN A 378 -10.68 1.42 22.26
CA GLN A 378 -12.11 1.59 22.49
C GLN A 378 -12.89 1.93 21.21
N LEU A 379 -12.20 2.22 20.10
CA LEU A 379 -12.87 2.47 18.82
C LEU A 379 -13.51 1.18 18.31
N PRO A 380 -14.78 1.24 17.83
CA PRO A 380 -15.39 0.09 17.20
C PRO A 380 -14.60 -0.29 15.94
N ALA A 381 -14.39 -1.59 15.74
CA ALA A 381 -13.87 -2.08 14.48
C ALA A 381 -14.85 -1.70 13.36
N ALA A 382 -14.32 -1.28 12.22
CA ALA A 382 -15.16 -1.02 11.06
C ALA A 382 -15.91 -2.31 10.68
N ASP A 383 -17.25 -2.26 10.66
CA ASP A 383 -18.09 -3.33 10.14
C ASP A 383 -17.91 -3.45 8.63
N TYR A 384 -16.82 -4.05 8.20
CA TYR A 384 -16.75 -4.57 6.83
C TYR A 384 -17.54 -5.88 6.81
N PRO A 385 -18.54 -6.04 5.93
CA PRO A 385 -19.24 -7.30 5.79
C PRO A 385 -18.20 -8.40 5.50
N ARG A 386 -17.96 -9.23 6.50
CA ARG A 386 -17.19 -10.48 6.32
C ARG A 386 -18.06 -11.31 5.39
N GLY A 387 -17.64 -11.45 4.14
CA GLY A 387 -18.27 -12.47 3.27
C GLY A 387 -18.20 -13.78 4.04
N GLU A 388 -19.35 -14.36 4.29
CA GLU A 388 -19.46 -15.73 4.81
C GLU A 388 -18.59 -16.62 3.93
N MET A 389 -17.66 -17.33 4.59
CA MET A 389 -16.71 -18.25 3.96
C MET A 389 -17.46 -19.44 3.35
#